data_83a573f581734166f5fc13b957d788b7
#
_entry.id   83a573f581734166f5fc13b957d788b7
#
_cell.length_a   1.000
_cell.length_b   1.000
_cell.length_c   1.000
_cell.angle_alpha   90.00
_cell.angle_beta   90.00
_cell.angle_gamma   90.00
#
_symmetry.space_group_name_H-M   'P 1'
#
loop_
_entity.id
_entity.type
_entity.pdbx_description
1 polymer ?
#
loop_
_entity_poly.entity_id
_entity_poly.type
_entity_poly.pdbx_seq_one_letter_code
_entity_poly.pdbx_strand_id
1 'polypeptide(L)'
;MLREVPPRLLWKFVVGAGLGNLRAIRHFERRKRRGVVFPPFVFVSVTQRCNLVCKGCWATGVANPVDMSPELLHRIVAESRTRHCRFFGILGGEPLLLPWLLDFFDAHPDSYFQLFTNGQLLDDEVARRLRAAGNVSPLISIEGGAESYADRRGDGKAYGTALAALASCRRHGLITGVATSASASTYADVVTPAFLEDMVARGAHYVWYYIYRPSGPAPCFSEALSDGQVRSLRRFLLEQRSRCKSAVFIDAYWDDKGQALCPAATGMSHHINALGEVEPCPPIQCSDCRVVADGGVVEAVAGSPFLAAFRDTVPGLTRGCVLMDHPAELAALAERCGAHDSSGRGRFFAELAARPVLGC
;
A
#
# COMPACT_ATOMS: atom_id res chain seq x y z
N MET A 1 -4.88 24.37 4.91
CA MET A 1 -4.00 23.25 4.53
C MET A 1 -3.40 23.40 3.13
N LEU A 2 -4.16 23.38 2.04
CA LEU A 2 -3.57 23.56 0.69
C LEU A 2 -2.87 24.92 0.47
N ARG A 3 -3.18 25.92 1.28
CA ARG A 3 -2.49 27.24 1.26
C ARG A 3 -1.04 27.16 1.75
N GLU A 4 -0.68 26.12 2.52
CA GLU A 4 0.68 25.91 3.01
C GLU A 4 1.54 25.12 2.00
N VAL A 5 0.87 24.50 1.01
CA VAL A 5 1.54 23.74 -0.05
C VAL A 5 1.92 24.69 -1.20
N PRO A 6 3.19 24.73 -1.62
CA PRO A 6 3.61 25.55 -2.74
C PRO A 6 2.84 25.24 -4.03
N PRO A 7 2.47 26.23 -4.84
CA PRO A 7 1.69 26.03 -6.07
C PRO A 7 2.30 24.98 -7.02
N ARG A 8 3.63 24.92 -7.11
CA ARG A 8 4.35 23.93 -7.93
C ARG A 8 4.05 22.49 -7.49
N LEU A 9 4.04 22.22 -6.18
CA LEU A 9 3.76 20.87 -5.64
C LEU A 9 2.28 20.53 -5.82
N LEU A 10 1.40 21.48 -5.56
CA LEU A 10 -0.03 21.29 -5.80
C LEU A 10 -0.31 20.99 -7.28
N TRP A 11 0.33 21.70 -8.19
CA TRP A 11 0.22 21.45 -9.63
C TRP A 11 0.71 20.04 -10.00
N LYS A 12 1.91 19.64 -9.53
CA LYS A 12 2.44 18.30 -9.78
C LYS A 12 1.53 17.21 -9.22
N PHE A 13 0.94 17.43 -8.04
CA PHE A 13 -0.03 16.49 -7.45
C PHE A 13 -1.30 16.41 -8.30
N VAL A 14 -1.89 17.53 -8.67
CA VAL A 14 -3.12 17.56 -9.49
C VAL A 14 -2.90 16.91 -10.85
N VAL A 15 -1.78 17.23 -11.51
CA VAL A 15 -1.48 16.67 -12.84
C VAL A 15 -1.00 15.22 -12.74
N GLY A 16 -0.11 14.90 -11.81
CA GLY A 16 0.47 13.56 -11.66
C GLY A 16 -0.49 12.58 -11.00
N ALA A 17 -0.87 12.85 -9.76
CA ALA A 17 -1.75 11.96 -9.00
C ALA A 17 -3.23 12.12 -9.36
N GLY A 18 -3.71 13.30 -9.74
CA GLY A 18 -5.11 13.55 -10.09
C GLY A 18 -5.41 13.17 -11.55
N LEU A 19 -5.09 14.06 -12.48
CA LEU A 19 -5.40 13.85 -13.91
C LEU A 19 -4.65 12.66 -14.53
N GLY A 20 -3.42 12.40 -14.05
CA GLY A 20 -2.63 11.25 -14.45
C GLY A 20 -3.34 9.94 -14.14
N ASN A 21 -3.86 9.80 -12.92
CA ASN A 21 -4.62 8.59 -12.52
C ASN A 21 -5.94 8.45 -13.27
N LEU A 22 -6.68 9.53 -13.49
CA LEU A 22 -7.91 9.47 -14.28
C LEU A 22 -7.64 8.99 -15.72
N ARG A 23 -6.53 9.45 -16.33
CA ARG A 23 -6.09 8.96 -17.65
C ARG A 23 -5.67 7.48 -17.58
N ALA A 24 -4.90 7.10 -16.57
CA ALA A 24 -4.46 5.71 -16.37
C ALA A 24 -5.66 4.76 -16.23
N ILE A 25 -6.67 5.11 -15.43
CA ILE A 25 -7.91 4.34 -15.27
C ILE A 25 -8.66 4.22 -16.59
N ARG A 26 -8.81 5.32 -17.36
CA ARG A 26 -9.48 5.26 -18.69
C ARG A 26 -8.73 4.35 -19.67
N HIS A 27 -7.40 4.39 -19.67
CA HIS A 27 -6.58 3.51 -20.49
C HIS A 27 -6.66 2.05 -20.01
N PHE A 28 -6.67 1.83 -18.71
CA PHE A 28 -6.88 0.51 -18.10
C PHE A 28 -8.21 -0.08 -18.55
N GLU A 29 -9.32 0.63 -18.40
CA GLU A 29 -10.66 0.17 -18.80
C GLU A 29 -10.75 -0.15 -20.31
N ARG A 30 -10.10 0.66 -21.15
CA ARG A 30 -10.04 0.40 -22.60
C ARG A 30 -9.25 -0.86 -22.92
N ARG A 31 -8.10 -1.09 -22.24
CA ARG A 31 -7.29 -2.30 -22.43
C ARG A 31 -8.00 -3.53 -21.91
N LYS A 32 -8.60 -3.46 -20.73
CA LYS A 32 -9.36 -4.55 -20.11
C LYS A 32 -10.48 -5.06 -21.04
N ARG A 33 -11.20 -4.15 -21.69
CA ARG A 33 -12.22 -4.53 -22.71
C ARG A 33 -11.65 -5.26 -23.94
N ARG A 34 -10.34 -5.18 -24.16
CA ARG A 34 -9.61 -5.89 -25.23
C ARG A 34 -8.88 -7.14 -24.73
N GLY A 35 -9.15 -7.57 -23.50
CA GLY A 35 -8.50 -8.72 -22.88
C GLY A 35 -7.07 -8.46 -22.38
N VAL A 36 -6.58 -7.21 -22.43
CA VAL A 36 -5.23 -6.88 -21.97
C VAL A 36 -5.32 -6.19 -20.61
N VAL A 37 -4.86 -6.85 -19.55
CA VAL A 37 -4.87 -6.32 -18.20
C VAL A 37 -3.45 -5.89 -17.80
N PHE A 38 -3.30 -4.61 -17.50
CA PHE A 38 -2.14 -4.04 -16.83
C PHE A 38 -2.63 -2.95 -15.88
N PRO A 39 -2.25 -2.96 -14.59
CA PRO A 39 -2.83 -2.10 -13.57
C PRO A 39 -2.54 -0.62 -13.82
N PRO A 40 -3.47 0.28 -13.50
CA PRO A 40 -3.22 1.73 -13.51
C PRO A 40 -2.38 2.19 -12.32
N PHE A 41 -2.22 1.35 -11.30
CA PHE A 41 -1.49 1.59 -10.06
C PHE A 41 -0.69 0.35 -9.65
N VAL A 42 0.57 0.52 -9.30
CA VAL A 42 1.47 -0.57 -8.88
C VAL A 42 2.07 -0.25 -7.52
N PHE A 43 2.00 -1.22 -6.61
CA PHE A 43 2.78 -1.21 -5.37
C PHE A 43 4.13 -1.88 -5.61
N VAL A 44 5.21 -1.30 -5.09
CA VAL A 44 6.56 -1.87 -5.19
C VAL A 44 7.21 -1.87 -3.82
N SER A 45 7.52 -3.06 -3.30
CA SER A 45 8.34 -3.21 -2.12
C SER A 45 9.81 -3.18 -2.52
N VAL A 46 10.48 -2.09 -2.17
CA VAL A 46 11.88 -1.87 -2.57
C VAL A 46 12.91 -2.52 -1.65
N THR A 47 12.48 -2.98 -0.47
CA THR A 47 13.34 -3.66 0.52
C THR A 47 12.53 -4.56 1.43
N GLN A 48 13.15 -5.65 1.90
CA GLN A 48 12.61 -6.50 2.97
C GLN A 48 13.13 -6.09 4.36
N ARG A 49 14.11 -5.16 4.42
CA ARG A 49 14.67 -4.66 5.68
C ARG A 49 13.78 -3.59 6.29
N CYS A 50 13.67 -3.63 7.62
CA CYS A 50 12.98 -2.59 8.39
C CYS A 50 13.76 -2.29 9.66
N ASN A 51 13.69 -1.05 10.13
CA ASN A 51 14.25 -0.60 11.40
C ASN A 51 13.27 -0.76 12.58
N LEU A 52 12.07 -1.32 12.35
CA LEU A 52 11.08 -1.66 13.38
C LEU A 52 10.64 -3.12 13.25
N VAL A 53 10.20 -3.72 14.36
CA VAL A 53 9.60 -5.05 14.40
C VAL A 53 8.17 -4.91 14.91
N CYS A 54 7.23 -4.69 13.99
CA CYS A 54 5.84 -4.42 14.34
C CYS A 54 5.04 -5.71 14.52
N LYS A 55 4.16 -5.73 15.51
CA LYS A 55 3.23 -6.83 15.78
C LYS A 55 2.32 -7.05 14.56
N GLY A 56 2.28 -8.29 14.07
CA GLY A 56 1.44 -8.68 12.94
C GLY A 56 1.81 -8.04 11.60
N CYS A 57 3.06 -7.61 11.41
CA CYS A 57 3.53 -7.08 10.13
C CYS A 57 3.74 -8.21 9.11
N TRP A 58 3.19 -8.04 7.92
CA TRP A 58 3.30 -9.04 6.84
C TRP A 58 4.71 -9.08 6.21
N ALA A 59 5.48 -8.00 6.32
CA ALA A 59 6.77 -7.82 5.65
C ALA A 59 7.98 -8.30 6.49
N THR A 60 7.75 -8.86 7.70
CA THR A 60 8.82 -9.28 8.61
C THR A 60 9.15 -10.77 8.51
N GLY A 61 10.17 -11.22 9.25
CA GLY A 61 10.51 -12.64 9.43
C GLY A 61 11.31 -13.26 8.28
N VAL A 62 11.85 -12.47 7.38
CA VAL A 62 12.77 -12.92 6.34
C VAL A 62 14.18 -13.08 6.93
N ALA A 63 14.75 -14.30 6.83
CA ALA A 63 16.06 -14.59 7.42
C ALA A 63 17.19 -13.82 6.72
N ASN A 64 17.13 -13.73 5.40
CA ASN A 64 18.10 -13.02 4.57
C ASN A 64 17.38 -11.95 3.74
N PRO A 65 17.08 -10.79 4.34
CA PRO A 65 16.31 -9.76 3.67
C PRO A 65 17.13 -9.12 2.53
N VAL A 66 16.46 -8.92 1.39
CA VAL A 66 17.04 -8.34 0.19
C VAL A 66 16.52 -6.94 -0.07
N ASP A 67 17.34 -6.17 -0.77
CA ASP A 67 16.99 -4.89 -1.37
C ASP A 67 16.78 -5.04 -2.87
N MET A 68 15.81 -4.34 -3.42
CA MET A 68 15.67 -4.20 -4.87
C MET A 68 16.85 -3.36 -5.41
N SER A 69 17.39 -3.74 -6.56
CA SER A 69 18.39 -2.88 -7.18
C SER A 69 17.76 -1.62 -7.78
N PRO A 70 18.48 -0.48 -7.81
CA PRO A 70 18.03 0.73 -8.47
C PRO A 70 17.59 0.48 -9.92
N GLU A 71 18.36 -0.31 -10.67
CA GLU A 71 18.13 -0.61 -12.08
C GLU A 71 16.79 -1.34 -12.28
N LEU A 72 16.46 -2.26 -11.38
CA LEU A 72 15.17 -2.96 -11.43
C LEU A 72 14.00 -2.01 -11.19
N LEU A 73 14.10 -1.11 -10.20
CA LEU A 73 13.06 -0.13 -9.95
C LEU A 73 12.91 0.87 -11.11
N HIS A 74 14.03 1.35 -11.67
CA HIS A 74 14.03 2.19 -12.88
C HIS A 74 13.32 1.49 -14.05
N ARG A 75 13.60 0.21 -14.28
CA ARG A 75 12.96 -0.60 -15.30
C ARG A 75 11.47 -0.75 -15.08
N ILE A 76 11.05 -1.13 -13.86
CA ILE A 76 9.63 -1.28 -13.50
C ILE A 76 8.86 0.02 -13.81
N VAL A 77 9.37 1.16 -13.37
CA VAL A 77 8.70 2.46 -13.61
C VAL A 77 8.67 2.82 -15.10
N ALA A 78 9.79 2.67 -15.80
CA ALA A 78 9.88 3.00 -17.22
C ALA A 78 8.91 2.16 -18.07
N GLU A 79 8.89 0.85 -17.87
CA GLU A 79 8.02 -0.07 -18.61
C GLU A 79 6.53 0.13 -18.26
N SER A 80 6.20 0.32 -16.97
CA SER A 80 4.82 0.61 -16.53
C SER A 80 4.26 1.87 -17.18
N ARG A 81 5.11 2.90 -17.40
CA ARG A 81 4.71 4.14 -18.08
C ARG A 81 4.28 3.91 -19.53
N THR A 82 4.81 2.89 -20.22
CA THR A 82 4.36 2.53 -21.58
C THR A 82 2.90 2.10 -21.60
N ARG A 83 2.39 1.64 -20.44
CA ARG A 83 0.98 1.27 -20.22
C ARG A 83 0.18 2.36 -19.51
N HIS A 84 0.69 3.58 -19.47
CA HIS A 84 0.08 4.74 -18.78
C HIS A 84 -0.04 4.60 -17.26
N CYS A 85 0.62 3.63 -16.61
CA CYS A 85 0.78 3.59 -15.17
C CYS A 85 1.88 4.58 -14.77
N ARG A 86 1.51 5.63 -14.04
CA ARG A 86 2.42 6.70 -13.60
C ARG A 86 2.35 6.97 -12.10
N PHE A 87 1.51 6.24 -11.40
CA PHE A 87 1.36 6.35 -9.95
C PHE A 87 1.80 5.05 -9.29
N PHE A 88 2.74 5.16 -8.34
CA PHE A 88 3.36 4.02 -7.69
C PHE A 88 3.29 4.17 -6.18
N GLY A 89 2.92 3.10 -5.48
CA GLY A 89 3.11 2.99 -4.04
C GLY A 89 4.46 2.37 -3.74
N ILE A 90 5.35 3.11 -3.13
CA ILE A 90 6.67 2.61 -2.71
C ILE A 90 6.56 2.13 -1.26
N LEU A 91 6.73 0.82 -1.09
CA LEU A 91 6.67 0.15 0.20
C LEU A 91 7.94 -0.69 0.44
N GLY A 92 7.86 -1.54 1.44
CA GLY A 92 8.88 -2.51 1.80
C GLY A 92 8.77 -2.87 3.27
N GLY A 93 9.90 -3.15 3.90
CA GLY A 93 10.06 -2.95 5.32
C GLY A 93 10.02 -1.44 5.61
N GLU A 94 11.19 -0.77 5.51
CA GLU A 94 11.25 0.70 5.53
C GLU A 94 12.03 1.20 4.30
N PRO A 95 11.36 1.83 3.32
CA PRO A 95 12.00 2.27 2.08
C PRO A 95 13.13 3.28 2.28
N LEU A 96 13.05 4.14 3.29
CA LEU A 96 14.06 5.16 3.58
C LEU A 96 15.39 4.59 4.12
N LEU A 97 15.49 3.27 4.34
CA LEU A 97 16.77 2.59 4.55
C LEU A 97 17.64 2.56 3.29
N LEU A 98 17.05 2.78 2.11
CA LEU A 98 17.77 2.76 0.84
C LEU A 98 18.32 4.15 0.51
N PRO A 99 19.64 4.37 0.55
CA PRO A 99 20.23 5.72 0.39
C PRO A 99 20.00 6.30 -1.01
N TRP A 100 19.84 5.45 -2.04
CA TRP A 100 19.62 5.86 -3.43
C TRP A 100 18.16 6.24 -3.75
N LEU A 101 17.22 5.95 -2.85
CA LEU A 101 15.78 6.12 -3.16
C LEU A 101 15.37 7.57 -3.42
N LEU A 102 16.02 8.53 -2.76
CA LEU A 102 15.73 9.94 -2.98
C LEU A 102 16.19 10.40 -4.38
N ASP A 103 17.36 9.95 -4.84
CA ASP A 103 17.87 10.22 -6.18
C ASP A 103 17.00 9.57 -7.26
N PHE A 104 16.45 8.39 -6.96
CA PHE A 104 15.49 7.72 -7.84
C PHE A 104 14.24 8.58 -8.10
N PHE A 105 13.69 9.25 -7.09
CA PHE A 105 12.53 10.11 -7.27
C PHE A 105 12.85 11.31 -8.17
N ASP A 106 14.03 11.89 -8.02
CA ASP A 106 14.51 13.00 -8.86
C ASP A 106 14.63 12.57 -10.34
N ALA A 107 15.03 11.32 -10.60
CA ALA A 107 15.18 10.77 -11.94
C ALA A 107 13.84 10.50 -12.67
N HIS A 108 12.70 10.50 -11.96
CA HIS A 108 11.38 10.17 -12.51
C HIS A 108 10.35 11.31 -12.35
N PRO A 109 10.59 12.52 -12.85
CA PRO A 109 9.70 13.67 -12.63
C PRO A 109 8.31 13.54 -13.26
N ASP A 110 8.14 12.62 -14.21
CA ASP A 110 6.88 12.31 -14.90
C ASP A 110 6.03 11.23 -14.23
N SER A 111 6.51 10.67 -13.12
CA SER A 111 5.79 9.71 -12.29
C SER A 111 5.49 10.33 -10.93
N TYR A 112 4.47 9.84 -10.24
CA TYR A 112 4.13 10.27 -8.88
C TYR A 112 4.21 9.09 -7.92
N PHE A 113 4.85 9.32 -6.78
CA PHE A 113 5.14 8.27 -5.81
C PHE A 113 4.44 8.53 -4.49
N GLN A 114 3.76 7.52 -3.97
CA GLN A 114 3.28 7.49 -2.61
C GLN A 114 4.27 6.68 -1.77
N LEU A 115 5.01 7.35 -0.92
CA LEU A 115 6.07 6.74 -0.10
C LEU A 115 5.50 6.30 1.24
N PHE A 116 5.29 5.00 1.42
CA PHE A 116 4.90 4.40 2.69
C PHE A 116 6.11 4.33 3.61
N THR A 117 6.02 4.97 4.76
CA THR A 117 7.13 4.99 5.72
C THR A 117 6.61 4.93 7.16
N ASN A 118 7.40 4.33 8.04
CA ASN A 118 7.15 4.40 9.48
C ASN A 118 7.54 5.76 10.09
N GLY A 119 8.17 6.63 9.31
CA GLY A 119 8.55 7.99 9.69
C GLY A 119 9.81 8.11 10.53
N GLN A 120 10.45 6.99 10.92
CA GLN A 120 11.60 7.03 11.82
C GLN A 120 12.86 7.64 11.19
N LEU A 121 12.94 7.64 9.87
CA LEU A 121 14.06 8.18 9.10
C LEU A 121 13.68 9.45 8.30
N LEU A 122 12.46 9.95 8.48
CA LEU A 122 11.97 11.12 7.76
C LEU A 122 12.21 12.38 8.60
N ASP A 123 13.41 12.90 8.52
CA ASP A 123 13.83 14.16 9.15
C ASP A 123 13.64 15.39 8.24
N ASP A 124 14.16 16.54 8.65
CA ASP A 124 14.08 17.78 7.87
C ASP A 124 14.87 17.71 6.55
N GLU A 125 15.99 17.01 6.53
CA GLU A 125 16.79 16.86 5.31
C GLU A 125 16.08 15.98 4.28
N VAL A 126 15.53 14.84 4.71
CA VAL A 126 14.72 13.98 3.84
C VAL A 126 13.49 14.74 3.34
N ALA A 127 12.77 15.45 4.21
CA ALA A 127 11.62 16.26 3.82
C ALA A 127 11.99 17.35 2.81
N ARG A 128 13.13 18.02 2.99
CA ARG A 128 13.66 19.00 2.05
C ARG A 128 13.94 18.39 0.67
N ARG A 129 14.56 17.21 0.63
CA ARG A 129 14.84 16.46 -0.62
C ARG A 129 13.56 16.03 -1.33
N LEU A 130 12.60 15.44 -0.61
CA LEU A 130 11.30 15.07 -1.17
C LEU A 130 10.55 16.28 -1.74
N ARG A 131 10.68 17.46 -1.08
CA ARG A 131 10.13 18.71 -1.60
C ARG A 131 10.80 19.14 -2.90
N ALA A 132 12.10 19.00 -3.01
CA ALA A 132 12.85 19.37 -4.22
C ALA A 132 12.41 18.50 -5.41
N ALA A 133 12.31 17.21 -5.23
CA ALA A 133 11.77 16.25 -6.21
C ALA A 133 10.33 16.62 -6.61
N GLY A 134 9.47 16.87 -5.63
CA GLY A 134 8.12 17.39 -5.81
C GLY A 134 7.11 16.44 -6.44
N ASN A 135 7.46 15.19 -6.62
CA ASN A 135 6.63 14.11 -7.17
C ASN A 135 6.41 12.97 -6.17
N VAL A 136 6.63 13.23 -4.89
CA VAL A 136 6.47 12.26 -3.80
C VAL A 136 5.50 12.80 -2.75
N SER A 137 4.60 11.95 -2.31
CA SER A 137 3.74 12.19 -1.14
C SER A 137 4.10 11.17 -0.06
N PRO A 138 4.74 11.60 1.05
CA PRO A 138 4.91 10.72 2.20
C PRO A 138 3.57 10.28 2.78
N LEU A 139 3.46 9.01 3.09
CA LEU A 139 2.32 8.40 3.76
C LEU A 139 2.84 7.74 5.05
N ILE A 140 2.73 8.48 6.15
CA ILE A 140 3.33 8.13 7.43
C ILE A 140 2.40 7.20 8.19
N SER A 141 2.92 6.06 8.67
CA SER A 141 2.16 5.08 9.42
C SER A 141 1.92 5.56 10.85
N ILE A 142 0.65 5.81 11.22
CA ILE A 142 0.23 6.19 12.57
C ILE A 142 -1.05 5.43 12.92
N GLU A 143 -1.01 4.60 13.96
CA GLU A 143 -2.13 3.79 14.42
C GLU A 143 -2.52 4.17 15.86
N GLY A 144 -3.42 5.15 16.01
CA GLY A 144 -3.95 5.57 17.31
C GLY A 144 -3.05 6.50 18.11
N GLY A 145 -3.21 6.49 19.41
CA GLY A 145 -2.41 7.26 20.37
C GLY A 145 -1.07 6.61 20.70
N ALA A 146 -0.30 7.20 21.62
CA ALA A 146 1.04 6.75 21.98
C ALA A 146 1.08 5.30 22.47
N GLU A 147 0.09 4.88 23.25
CA GLU A 147 0.03 3.54 23.83
C GLU A 147 -0.26 2.48 22.74
N SER A 148 -1.31 2.66 21.96
CA SER A 148 -1.66 1.75 20.85
C SER A 148 -0.55 1.66 19.82
N TYR A 149 0.11 2.79 19.54
CA TYR A 149 1.24 2.84 18.63
C TYR A 149 2.44 2.06 19.17
N ALA A 150 2.77 2.23 20.47
CA ALA A 150 3.88 1.53 21.12
C ALA A 150 3.64 0.01 21.17
N ASP A 151 2.42 -0.44 21.50
CA ASP A 151 2.06 -1.87 21.48
C ASP A 151 2.28 -2.48 20.10
N ARG A 152 1.86 -1.77 19.06
CA ARG A 152 1.96 -2.28 17.69
C ARG A 152 3.38 -2.22 17.12
N ARG A 153 4.12 -1.11 17.38
CA ARG A 153 5.44 -0.86 16.75
C ARG A 153 6.62 -1.40 17.56
N GLY A 154 6.39 -1.81 18.81
CA GLY A 154 7.42 -2.35 19.69
C GLY A 154 8.43 -1.32 20.21
N ASP A 155 8.18 -0.02 20.01
CA ASP A 155 9.04 1.08 20.47
C ASP A 155 8.19 2.25 20.97
N GLY A 156 8.30 2.53 22.27
CA GLY A 156 7.57 3.64 22.91
C GLY A 156 7.98 5.04 22.43
N LYS A 157 9.16 5.20 21.84
CA LYS A 157 9.63 6.50 21.29
C LYS A 157 9.19 6.71 19.85
N ALA A 158 8.87 5.64 19.13
CA ALA A 158 8.57 5.67 17.69
C ALA A 158 7.36 6.57 17.35
N TYR A 159 6.38 6.70 18.26
CA TYR A 159 5.21 7.58 18.07
C TYR A 159 5.64 9.06 17.95
N GLY A 160 6.46 9.54 18.90
CA GLY A 160 6.96 10.91 18.86
C GLY A 160 7.74 11.22 17.60
N THR A 161 8.56 10.26 17.13
CA THR A 161 9.33 10.39 15.90
C THR A 161 8.42 10.44 14.65
N ALA A 162 7.39 9.62 14.59
CA ALA A 162 6.41 9.66 13.49
C ALA A 162 5.65 11.00 13.43
N LEU A 163 5.28 11.55 14.59
CA LEU A 163 4.68 12.90 14.67
C LEU A 163 5.66 14.00 14.27
N ALA A 164 6.94 13.88 14.66
CA ALA A 164 7.99 14.81 14.23
C ALA A 164 8.19 14.77 12.71
N ALA A 165 8.16 13.58 12.10
CA ALA A 165 8.19 13.41 10.65
C ALA A 165 7.02 14.13 9.95
N LEU A 166 5.79 14.00 10.48
CA LEU A 166 4.63 14.71 9.96
C LEU A 166 4.79 16.23 10.06
N ALA A 167 5.31 16.72 11.19
CA ALA A 167 5.62 18.13 11.39
C ALA A 167 6.71 18.63 10.44
N SER A 168 7.75 17.82 10.16
CA SER A 168 8.79 18.12 9.19
C SER A 168 8.20 18.25 7.78
N CYS A 169 7.39 17.31 7.35
CA CYS A 169 6.68 17.38 6.07
C CYS A 169 5.84 18.68 5.95
N ARG A 170 5.13 19.06 7.01
CA ARG A 170 4.35 20.31 7.05
C ARG A 170 5.25 21.54 6.90
N ARG A 171 6.36 21.63 7.66
CA ARG A 171 7.32 22.76 7.55
C ARG A 171 7.84 22.92 6.15
N HIS A 172 8.07 21.82 5.45
CA HIS A 172 8.54 21.84 4.06
C HIS A 172 7.40 21.93 3.03
N GLY A 173 6.13 22.06 3.44
CA GLY A 173 4.97 22.21 2.56
C GLY A 173 4.73 21.00 1.65
N LEU A 174 5.06 19.80 2.09
CA LEU A 174 4.77 18.55 1.37
C LEU A 174 3.30 18.19 1.46
N ILE A 175 2.75 17.62 0.39
CA ILE A 175 1.47 16.92 0.47
C ILE A 175 1.72 15.59 1.18
N THR A 176 1.18 15.44 2.37
CA THR A 176 1.49 14.31 3.26
C THR A 176 0.20 13.64 3.72
N GLY A 177 0.22 12.32 3.77
CA GLY A 177 -0.86 11.52 4.33
C GLY A 177 -0.45 10.79 5.61
N VAL A 178 -1.47 10.29 6.30
CA VAL A 178 -1.32 9.33 7.40
C VAL A 178 -1.96 8.02 6.96
N ALA A 179 -1.21 6.90 7.04
CA ALA A 179 -1.74 5.56 6.91
C ALA A 179 -2.09 5.02 8.29
N THR A 180 -3.33 4.58 8.46
CA THR A 180 -3.74 3.92 9.69
C THR A 180 -4.34 2.55 9.40
N SER A 181 -3.84 1.54 10.12
CA SER A 181 -4.33 0.17 10.01
C SER A 181 -5.31 -0.09 11.14
N ALA A 182 -6.60 -0.08 10.84
CA ALA A 182 -7.63 -0.39 11.82
C ALA A 182 -7.60 -1.88 12.16
N SER A 183 -7.34 -2.20 13.42
CA SER A 183 -7.39 -3.53 14.01
C SER A 183 -8.30 -3.52 15.23
N ALA A 184 -8.62 -4.68 15.79
CA ALA A 184 -9.52 -4.76 16.94
C ALA A 184 -9.05 -3.90 18.11
N SER A 185 -7.76 -3.92 18.43
CA SER A 185 -7.18 -3.13 19.53
C SER A 185 -7.10 -1.64 19.24
N THR A 186 -6.83 -1.23 17.99
CA THR A 186 -6.69 0.19 17.63
C THR A 186 -8.02 0.83 17.21
N TYR A 187 -9.08 0.04 17.02
CA TYR A 187 -10.35 0.51 16.45
C TYR A 187 -10.94 1.72 17.17
N ALA A 188 -11.00 1.65 18.50
CA ALA A 188 -11.57 2.72 19.32
C ALA A 188 -10.78 4.03 19.25
N ASP A 189 -9.48 3.93 18.99
CA ASP A 189 -8.59 5.11 18.88
C ASP A 189 -8.69 5.76 17.49
N VAL A 190 -8.62 4.93 16.42
CA VAL A 190 -8.47 5.47 15.06
C VAL A 190 -9.79 5.74 14.35
N VAL A 191 -10.90 5.11 14.78
CA VAL A 191 -12.22 5.31 14.16
C VAL A 191 -13.01 6.35 14.95
N THR A 192 -12.42 7.52 15.12
CA THR A 192 -13.00 8.66 15.87
C THR A 192 -12.79 9.98 15.13
N PRO A 193 -13.71 10.96 15.24
CA PRO A 193 -13.47 12.30 14.71
C PRO A 193 -12.21 12.95 15.31
N ALA A 194 -11.96 12.75 16.60
CA ALA A 194 -10.82 13.33 17.31
C ALA A 194 -9.47 12.90 16.71
N PHE A 195 -9.32 11.62 16.36
CA PHE A 195 -8.11 11.14 15.67
C PHE A 195 -7.92 11.85 14.32
N LEU A 196 -8.99 11.95 13.52
CA LEU A 196 -8.90 12.63 12.22
C LEU A 196 -8.57 14.11 12.37
N GLU A 197 -9.21 14.78 13.31
CA GLU A 197 -8.98 16.19 13.61
C GLU A 197 -7.53 16.44 14.07
N ASP A 198 -6.98 15.59 14.93
CA ASP A 198 -5.58 15.68 15.37
C ASP A 198 -4.61 15.48 14.19
N MET A 199 -4.80 14.47 13.36
CA MET A 199 -3.94 14.24 12.20
C MET A 199 -4.00 15.43 11.21
N VAL A 200 -5.18 15.96 10.96
CA VAL A 200 -5.39 17.14 10.11
C VAL A 200 -4.74 18.39 10.71
N ALA A 201 -4.89 18.62 12.02
CA ALA A 201 -4.27 19.74 12.71
C ALA A 201 -2.73 19.69 12.67
N ARG A 202 -2.15 18.49 12.68
CA ARG A 202 -0.71 18.25 12.53
C ARG A 202 -0.20 18.38 11.09
N GLY A 203 -1.08 18.47 10.10
CA GLY A 203 -0.71 18.72 8.69
C GLY A 203 -0.95 17.57 7.74
N ALA A 204 -1.69 16.52 8.13
CA ALA A 204 -2.10 15.50 7.20
C ALA A 204 -3.14 16.05 6.21
N HIS A 205 -2.88 15.90 4.91
CA HIS A 205 -3.78 16.30 3.83
C HIS A 205 -4.78 15.22 3.47
N TYR A 206 -4.43 13.96 3.77
CA TYR A 206 -5.31 12.81 3.62
C TYR A 206 -4.99 11.76 4.68
N VAL A 207 -5.99 10.96 5.02
CA VAL A 207 -5.84 9.80 5.91
C VAL A 207 -6.31 8.57 5.16
N TRP A 208 -5.43 7.56 5.06
CA TRP A 208 -5.72 6.32 4.38
C TRP A 208 -5.94 5.20 5.39
N TYR A 209 -7.17 4.71 5.45
CA TYR A 209 -7.54 3.60 6.31
C TYR A 209 -7.29 2.27 5.61
N TYR A 210 -6.52 1.43 6.28
CA TYR A 210 -6.37 0.02 5.95
C TYR A 210 -7.12 -0.82 6.99
N ILE A 211 -7.80 -1.87 6.56
CA ILE A 211 -8.30 -2.90 7.45
C ILE A 211 -7.16 -3.88 7.68
N TYR A 212 -6.81 -4.12 8.93
CA TYR A 212 -5.75 -5.08 9.27
C TYR A 212 -6.07 -6.46 8.71
N ARG A 213 -5.12 -7.02 8.00
CA ARG A 213 -5.18 -8.38 7.45
C ARG A 213 -4.12 -9.22 8.15
N PRO A 214 -4.48 -10.13 9.09
CA PRO A 214 -3.52 -11.01 9.73
C PRO A 214 -2.74 -11.80 8.67
N SER A 215 -1.48 -11.50 8.48
CA SER A 215 -0.61 -12.14 7.49
C SER A 215 0.84 -12.04 7.94
N GLY A 216 1.74 -12.79 7.29
CA GLY A 216 3.14 -12.86 7.69
C GLY A 216 3.40 -13.93 8.76
N PRO A 217 4.61 -13.94 9.33
CA PRO A 217 5.10 -15.05 10.15
C PRO A 217 4.41 -15.18 11.52
N ALA A 218 3.84 -14.10 12.02
CA ALA A 218 3.14 -14.05 13.31
C ALA A 218 1.80 -13.32 13.16
N PRO A 219 0.83 -13.90 12.42
CA PRO A 219 -0.45 -13.27 12.18
C PRO A 219 -1.25 -13.23 13.49
N CYS A 220 -1.75 -12.07 13.86
CA CYS A 220 -2.61 -11.91 15.03
C CYS A 220 -4.08 -11.95 14.60
N PHE A 221 -4.71 -13.14 14.63
CA PHE A 221 -6.08 -13.31 14.18
C PHE A 221 -7.11 -12.59 15.07
N SER A 222 -6.82 -12.42 16.35
CA SER A 222 -7.67 -11.65 17.28
C SER A 222 -7.72 -10.16 16.96
N GLU A 223 -6.79 -9.66 16.17
CA GLU A 223 -6.75 -8.26 15.72
C GLU A 223 -7.58 -8.01 14.46
N ALA A 224 -8.14 -9.05 13.83
CA ALA A 224 -9.05 -8.88 12.69
C ALA A 224 -10.34 -8.17 13.16
N LEU A 225 -10.81 -7.23 12.34
CA LEU A 225 -12.08 -6.56 12.61
C LEU A 225 -13.25 -7.52 12.42
N SER A 226 -14.25 -7.43 13.27
CA SER A 226 -15.54 -8.08 13.03
C SER A 226 -16.30 -7.41 11.89
N ASP A 227 -17.24 -8.09 11.27
CA ASP A 227 -18.13 -7.55 10.23
C ASP A 227 -18.86 -6.27 10.69
N GLY A 228 -19.23 -6.23 11.96
CA GLY A 228 -19.86 -5.05 12.57
C GLY A 228 -18.93 -3.85 12.57
N GLN A 229 -17.65 -4.06 12.92
CA GLN A 229 -16.62 -3.01 12.90
C GLN A 229 -16.30 -2.57 11.47
N VAL A 230 -16.20 -3.49 10.51
CA VAL A 230 -15.97 -3.18 9.09
C VAL A 230 -17.10 -2.29 8.55
N ARG A 231 -18.37 -2.66 8.79
CA ARG A 231 -19.53 -1.84 8.39
C ARG A 231 -19.56 -0.47 9.09
N SER A 232 -19.18 -0.43 10.36
CA SER A 232 -19.14 0.82 11.14
C SER A 232 -18.01 1.74 10.66
N LEU A 233 -16.82 1.21 10.37
CA LEU A 233 -15.71 1.96 9.77
C LEU A 233 -16.14 2.62 8.45
N ARG A 234 -16.80 1.87 7.58
CA ARG A 234 -17.30 2.42 6.33
C ARG A 234 -18.25 3.57 6.55
N ARG A 235 -19.25 3.41 7.43
CA ARG A 235 -20.24 4.46 7.76
C ARG A 235 -19.52 5.71 8.28
N PHE A 236 -18.59 5.52 9.20
CA PHE A 236 -17.76 6.58 9.75
C PHE A 236 -17.02 7.35 8.64
N LEU A 237 -16.36 6.67 7.72
CA LEU A 237 -15.62 7.33 6.64
C LEU A 237 -16.54 8.12 5.70
N LEU A 238 -17.72 7.61 5.37
CA LEU A 238 -18.70 8.33 4.57
C LEU A 238 -19.19 9.60 5.28
N GLU A 239 -19.47 9.52 6.58
CA GLU A 239 -19.84 10.69 7.38
C GLU A 239 -18.72 11.72 7.43
N GLN A 240 -17.48 11.30 7.68
CA GLN A 240 -16.36 12.22 7.75
C GLN A 240 -16.06 12.88 6.41
N ARG A 241 -16.18 12.17 5.27
CA ARG A 241 -16.06 12.76 3.93
C ARG A 241 -17.10 13.85 3.67
N SER A 242 -18.31 13.74 4.22
CA SER A 242 -19.34 14.76 4.08
C SER A 242 -19.07 15.99 4.94
N ARG A 243 -18.49 15.83 6.13
CA ARG A 243 -18.26 16.88 7.13
C ARG A 243 -16.94 17.61 6.93
N CYS A 244 -15.84 16.88 6.74
CA CYS A 244 -14.51 17.47 6.64
C CYS A 244 -14.20 17.91 5.20
N LYS A 245 -13.90 19.20 5.03
CA LYS A 245 -13.47 19.79 3.75
C LYS A 245 -11.95 20.04 3.70
N SER A 246 -11.25 19.77 4.79
CA SER A 246 -9.82 20.08 4.94
C SER A 246 -8.89 18.92 4.57
N ALA A 247 -9.40 17.68 4.55
CA ALA A 247 -8.62 16.49 4.23
C ALA A 247 -9.46 15.49 3.43
N VAL A 248 -8.76 14.56 2.77
CA VAL A 248 -9.37 13.44 2.05
C VAL A 248 -9.23 12.17 2.87
N PHE A 249 -10.34 11.45 3.07
CA PHE A 249 -10.32 10.15 3.75
C PHE A 249 -10.44 9.05 2.72
N ILE A 250 -9.46 8.17 2.66
CA ILE A 250 -9.30 7.14 1.64
C ILE A 250 -9.51 5.76 2.26
N ASP A 251 -10.26 4.95 1.58
CA ASP A 251 -10.27 3.49 1.70
C ASP A 251 -10.27 2.88 0.30
N ALA A 252 -9.76 1.66 0.18
CA ALA A 252 -9.65 0.97 -1.10
C ALA A 252 -10.54 -0.28 -1.17
N TYR A 253 -11.48 -0.44 -0.22
CA TYR A 253 -12.19 -1.70 -0.02
C TYR A 253 -13.65 -1.69 -0.49
N TRP A 254 -14.13 -0.56 -1.03
CA TRP A 254 -15.51 -0.41 -1.49
C TRP A 254 -15.57 0.33 -2.83
N ASP A 255 -16.49 -0.12 -3.67
CA ASP A 255 -16.81 0.57 -4.93
C ASP A 255 -17.71 1.80 -4.70
N ASP A 256 -18.07 2.49 -5.81
CA ASP A 256 -18.93 3.68 -5.81
C ASP A 256 -20.35 3.39 -5.29
N LYS A 257 -20.80 2.13 -5.38
CA LYS A 257 -22.09 1.66 -4.84
C LYS A 257 -21.99 1.19 -3.40
N GLY A 258 -20.80 1.22 -2.85
CA GLY A 258 -20.53 0.81 -1.48
C GLY A 258 -20.50 -0.67 -1.24
N GLN A 259 -20.31 -1.45 -2.26
CA GLN A 259 -20.10 -2.87 -2.15
C GLN A 259 -18.60 -3.15 -1.96
N ALA A 260 -18.28 -4.19 -1.19
CA ALA A 260 -16.90 -4.58 -1.00
C ALA A 260 -16.19 -4.81 -2.34
N LEU A 261 -14.92 -4.46 -2.42
CA LEU A 261 -14.10 -4.53 -3.63
C LEU A 261 -12.69 -4.96 -3.27
N CYS A 262 -12.18 -5.97 -3.96
CA CYS A 262 -10.76 -6.32 -3.93
C CYS A 262 -10.04 -5.67 -5.14
N PRO A 263 -9.16 -4.67 -4.94
CA PRO A 263 -8.45 -4.01 -6.04
C PRO A 263 -7.59 -4.97 -6.88
N ALA A 264 -7.00 -5.99 -6.26
CA ALA A 264 -6.22 -7.01 -6.95
C ALA A 264 -7.10 -7.87 -7.87
N ALA A 265 -8.26 -8.32 -7.38
CA ALA A 265 -9.21 -9.14 -8.15
C ALA A 265 -9.83 -8.37 -9.34
N THR A 266 -9.91 -7.05 -9.25
CA THR A 266 -10.33 -6.23 -10.40
C THR A 266 -9.23 -5.95 -11.42
N GLY A 267 -7.97 -6.25 -11.04
CA GLY A 267 -6.77 -5.92 -11.82
C GLY A 267 -6.35 -4.45 -11.74
N MET A 268 -6.93 -3.68 -10.81
CA MET A 268 -6.61 -2.26 -10.63
C MET A 268 -5.27 -2.01 -9.96
N SER A 269 -4.78 -2.96 -9.16
CA SER A 269 -3.45 -2.88 -8.58
C SER A 269 -2.83 -4.26 -8.47
N HIS A 270 -1.50 -4.31 -8.58
CA HIS A 270 -0.68 -5.46 -8.25
C HIS A 270 0.50 -5.00 -7.39
N HIS A 271 1.17 -5.96 -6.78
CA HIS A 271 2.36 -5.75 -5.98
C HIS A 271 3.58 -6.38 -6.66
N ILE A 272 4.71 -5.71 -6.60
CA ILE A 272 6.01 -6.24 -7.01
C ILE A 272 6.91 -6.23 -5.78
N ASN A 273 7.40 -7.37 -5.38
CA ASN A 273 8.26 -7.50 -4.21
C ASN A 273 9.72 -7.12 -4.51
N ALA A 274 10.58 -7.13 -3.49
CA ALA A 274 11.98 -6.71 -3.62
C ALA A 274 12.82 -7.63 -4.56
N LEU A 275 12.34 -8.84 -4.81
CA LEU A 275 12.95 -9.77 -5.79
C LEU A 275 12.46 -9.55 -7.22
N GLY A 276 11.50 -8.63 -7.44
CA GLY A 276 10.87 -8.40 -8.74
C GLY A 276 9.80 -9.42 -9.10
N GLU A 277 9.27 -10.18 -8.13
CA GLU A 277 8.16 -11.10 -8.33
C GLU A 277 6.84 -10.34 -8.24
N VAL A 278 5.88 -10.68 -9.12
CA VAL A 278 4.60 -9.98 -9.21
C VAL A 278 3.53 -10.77 -8.46
N GLU A 279 2.95 -10.14 -7.47
CA GLU A 279 1.95 -10.70 -6.57
C GLU A 279 0.59 -10.01 -6.74
N PRO A 280 -0.54 -10.65 -6.41
CA PRO A 280 -1.85 -9.99 -6.43
C PRO A 280 -1.89 -8.73 -5.56
N CYS A 281 -1.40 -8.80 -4.33
CA CYS A 281 -1.32 -7.68 -3.38
C CYS A 281 -0.26 -7.97 -2.29
N PRO A 282 0.19 -6.97 -1.51
CA PRO A 282 1.28 -7.16 -0.53
C PRO A 282 1.07 -8.29 0.49
N PRO A 283 -0.14 -8.55 1.04
CA PRO A 283 -0.35 -9.67 1.95
C PRO A 283 -0.39 -11.06 1.30
N ILE A 284 -0.60 -11.15 -0.02
CA ILE A 284 -0.62 -12.44 -0.75
C ILE A 284 0.76 -12.64 -1.38
N GLN A 285 1.62 -13.34 -0.64
CA GLN A 285 3.04 -13.51 -0.96
C GLN A 285 3.29 -14.82 -1.72
N CYS A 286 2.66 -14.96 -2.87
CA CYS A 286 2.94 -16.00 -3.85
C CYS A 286 2.89 -15.44 -5.27
N SER A 287 3.71 -15.98 -6.15
CA SER A 287 3.91 -15.50 -7.51
C SER A 287 4.27 -16.64 -8.45
N ASP A 288 3.89 -16.53 -9.70
CA ASP A 288 4.28 -17.42 -10.80
C ASP A 288 5.19 -16.73 -11.84
N CYS A 289 5.52 -15.46 -11.60
CA CYS A 289 6.27 -14.66 -12.56
C CYS A 289 7.23 -13.64 -11.90
N ARG A 290 8.28 -13.27 -12.64
CA ARG A 290 9.30 -12.32 -12.19
C ARG A 290 9.66 -11.35 -13.31
N VAL A 291 9.71 -10.05 -13.02
CA VAL A 291 9.95 -8.97 -14.00
C VAL A 291 11.17 -9.23 -14.88
N VAL A 292 12.30 -9.67 -14.30
CA VAL A 292 13.55 -9.88 -15.07
C VAL A 292 13.47 -11.15 -15.94
N ALA A 293 12.92 -12.23 -15.39
CA ALA A 293 12.88 -13.53 -16.07
C ALA A 293 11.87 -13.54 -17.22
N ASP A 294 10.76 -12.81 -17.07
CA ASP A 294 9.61 -12.85 -18.00
C ASP A 294 9.59 -11.66 -18.97
N GLY A 295 10.75 -11.11 -19.30
CA GLY A 295 10.87 -10.10 -20.35
C GLY A 295 10.56 -8.66 -19.96
N GLY A 296 10.04 -8.43 -18.73
CA GLY A 296 9.71 -7.13 -18.18
C GLY A 296 8.42 -7.14 -17.39
N VAL A 297 8.08 -6.00 -16.75
CA VAL A 297 6.88 -5.92 -15.91
C VAL A 297 5.58 -6.08 -16.69
N VAL A 298 5.56 -5.63 -17.94
CA VAL A 298 4.37 -5.74 -18.79
C VAL A 298 4.10 -7.19 -19.18
N GLU A 299 5.14 -7.88 -19.61
CA GLU A 299 5.12 -9.28 -20.02
C GLU A 299 4.84 -10.18 -18.82
N ALA A 300 5.48 -9.95 -17.66
CA ALA A 300 5.27 -10.70 -16.44
C ALA A 300 3.79 -10.60 -15.98
N VAL A 301 3.21 -9.40 -15.93
CA VAL A 301 1.79 -9.21 -15.55
C VAL A 301 0.83 -9.82 -16.58
N ALA A 302 1.11 -9.66 -17.88
CA ALA A 302 0.23 -10.15 -18.95
C ALA A 302 0.31 -11.67 -19.13
N GLY A 303 1.49 -12.24 -18.89
CA GLY A 303 1.77 -13.67 -19.07
C GLY A 303 1.50 -14.54 -17.85
N SER A 304 1.18 -13.97 -16.69
CA SER A 304 0.95 -14.73 -15.45
C SER A 304 -0.38 -15.48 -15.46
N PRO A 305 -0.37 -16.83 -15.51
CA PRO A 305 -1.57 -17.65 -15.32
C PRO A 305 -2.21 -17.42 -13.95
N PHE A 306 -1.41 -17.23 -12.90
CA PHE A 306 -1.92 -17.01 -11.54
C PHE A 306 -2.69 -15.69 -11.43
N LEU A 307 -2.15 -14.58 -11.92
CA LEU A 307 -2.85 -13.31 -11.89
C LEU A 307 -4.12 -13.32 -12.77
N ALA A 308 -4.11 -14.03 -13.91
CA ALA A 308 -5.29 -14.21 -14.74
C ALA A 308 -6.37 -15.00 -14.00
N ALA A 309 -6.03 -16.19 -13.50
CA ALA A 309 -6.92 -17.03 -12.73
C ALA A 309 -7.44 -16.35 -11.44
N PHE A 310 -6.60 -15.54 -10.79
CA PHE A 310 -7.00 -14.75 -9.62
C PHE A 310 -8.12 -13.75 -9.96
N ARG A 311 -7.99 -13.03 -11.07
CA ARG A 311 -9.02 -12.08 -11.53
C ARG A 311 -10.31 -12.76 -11.97
N ASP A 312 -10.22 -13.96 -12.51
CA ASP A 312 -11.39 -14.70 -13.02
C ASP A 312 -12.13 -15.43 -11.90
N THR A 313 -11.41 -15.94 -10.89
CA THR A 313 -11.96 -16.79 -9.83
C THR A 313 -12.41 -16.01 -8.60
N VAL A 314 -11.54 -15.12 -8.08
CA VAL A 314 -11.76 -14.47 -6.79
C VAL A 314 -13.05 -13.64 -6.73
N PRO A 315 -13.46 -12.88 -7.76
CA PRO A 315 -14.74 -12.14 -7.72
C PRO A 315 -15.98 -13.02 -7.56
N GLY A 316 -15.89 -14.29 -7.94
CA GLY A 316 -16.96 -15.28 -7.73
C GLY A 316 -16.97 -15.90 -6.33
N LEU A 317 -15.85 -15.87 -5.63
CA LEU A 317 -15.72 -16.38 -4.26
C LEU A 317 -16.11 -15.33 -3.23
N THR A 318 -15.53 -14.14 -3.35
CA THR A 318 -15.77 -13.05 -2.40
C THR A 318 -15.63 -11.68 -3.07
N ARG A 319 -16.36 -10.72 -2.57
CA ARG A 319 -16.12 -9.30 -2.86
C ARG A 319 -15.14 -8.66 -1.87
N GLY A 320 -14.87 -9.34 -0.74
CA GLY A 320 -13.95 -8.92 0.30
C GLY A 320 -12.49 -9.33 0.04
N CYS A 321 -11.87 -9.90 1.04
CA CYS A 321 -10.48 -10.32 0.98
C CYS A 321 -10.36 -11.85 0.94
N VAL A 322 -10.02 -12.41 -0.21
CA VAL A 322 -9.88 -13.88 -0.39
C VAL A 322 -8.91 -14.50 0.62
N LEU A 323 -7.89 -13.76 1.03
CA LEU A 323 -6.95 -14.19 2.07
C LEU A 323 -7.64 -14.43 3.43
N MET A 324 -8.74 -13.74 3.69
CA MET A 324 -9.51 -13.83 4.93
C MET A 324 -10.66 -14.84 4.80
N ASP A 325 -11.41 -14.71 3.71
CA ASP A 325 -12.68 -15.41 3.51
C ASP A 325 -12.47 -16.84 2.99
N HIS A 326 -11.48 -17.03 2.10
CA HIS A 326 -11.25 -18.26 1.34
C HIS A 326 -9.77 -18.64 1.22
N PRO A 327 -9.03 -18.81 2.35
CA PRO A 327 -7.59 -19.09 2.30
C PRO A 327 -7.26 -20.44 1.62
N ALA A 328 -8.10 -21.46 1.78
CA ALA A 328 -7.89 -22.76 1.16
C ALA A 328 -8.06 -22.71 -0.36
N GLU A 329 -9.07 -21.99 -0.85
CA GLU A 329 -9.31 -21.80 -2.27
C GLU A 329 -8.19 -20.97 -2.91
N LEU A 330 -7.66 -19.99 -2.18
CA LEU A 330 -6.49 -19.21 -2.63
C LEU A 330 -5.26 -20.11 -2.76
N ALA A 331 -5.00 -20.99 -1.80
CA ALA A 331 -3.89 -21.95 -1.85
C ALA A 331 -4.03 -22.89 -3.06
N ALA A 332 -5.20 -23.49 -3.24
CA ALA A 332 -5.48 -24.36 -4.36
C ALA A 332 -5.38 -23.65 -5.72
N LEU A 333 -5.78 -22.37 -5.80
CA LEU A 333 -5.64 -21.58 -7.00
C LEU A 333 -4.16 -21.33 -7.35
N ALA A 334 -3.37 -20.93 -6.37
CA ALA A 334 -1.94 -20.71 -6.52
C ALA A 334 -1.20 -21.98 -6.98
N GLU A 335 -1.49 -23.11 -6.35
CA GLU A 335 -0.90 -24.41 -6.69
C GLU A 335 -1.24 -24.82 -8.13
N ARG A 336 -2.50 -24.74 -8.55
CA ARG A 336 -2.93 -25.05 -9.95
C ARG A 336 -2.25 -24.19 -11.00
N CYS A 337 -1.87 -22.96 -10.64
CA CYS A 337 -1.18 -22.04 -11.54
C CYS A 337 0.34 -22.11 -11.44
N GLY A 338 0.89 -23.00 -10.62
CA GLY A 338 2.35 -23.13 -10.43
C GLY A 338 2.99 -21.96 -9.67
N ALA A 339 2.19 -21.20 -8.90
CA ALA A 339 2.73 -20.13 -8.09
C ALA A 339 3.54 -20.69 -6.91
N HIS A 340 4.67 -20.07 -6.64
CA HIS A 340 5.57 -20.41 -5.54
C HIS A 340 5.52 -19.38 -4.41
N ASP A 341 6.08 -19.70 -3.26
CA ASP A 341 6.22 -18.77 -2.12
C ASP A 341 7.22 -17.66 -2.48
N SER A 342 6.72 -16.43 -2.55
CA SER A 342 7.51 -15.22 -2.82
C SER A 342 7.81 -14.40 -1.56
N SER A 343 7.42 -14.91 -0.38
CA SER A 343 7.59 -14.19 0.89
C SER A 343 9.05 -14.07 1.35
N GLY A 344 9.95 -14.88 0.80
CA GLY A 344 11.33 -15.04 1.26
C GLY A 344 11.45 -15.84 2.58
N ARG A 345 10.34 -16.36 3.11
CA ARG A 345 10.31 -17.19 4.33
C ARG A 345 10.20 -18.69 4.05
N GLY A 346 9.76 -19.08 2.84
CA GLY A 346 9.52 -20.48 2.45
C GLY A 346 8.36 -21.17 3.18
N ARG A 347 7.43 -20.39 3.75
CA ARG A 347 6.33 -20.91 4.59
C ARG A 347 4.97 -20.34 4.29
N PHE A 348 4.82 -19.51 3.26
CA PHE A 348 3.56 -18.81 2.97
C PHE A 348 2.38 -19.78 2.81
N PHE A 349 2.54 -20.88 2.09
CA PHE A 349 1.46 -21.86 1.91
C PHE A 349 1.12 -22.60 3.20
N ALA A 350 2.10 -22.92 4.05
CA ALA A 350 1.85 -23.47 5.36
C ALA A 350 1.15 -22.46 6.29
N GLU A 351 1.57 -21.19 6.26
CA GLU A 351 0.91 -20.08 6.95
C GLU A 351 -0.54 -19.91 6.46
N LEU A 352 -0.77 -20.07 5.15
CA LEU A 352 -2.09 -19.97 4.54
C LEU A 352 -3.01 -21.14 4.94
N ALA A 353 -2.49 -22.37 4.95
CA ALA A 353 -3.23 -23.57 5.35
C ALA A 353 -3.63 -23.59 6.83
N ALA A 354 -2.83 -22.94 7.69
CA ALA A 354 -3.10 -22.84 9.13
C ALA A 354 -4.09 -21.71 9.49
N ARG A 355 -4.58 -20.93 8.53
CA ARG A 355 -5.44 -19.77 8.78
C ARG A 355 -6.87 -20.19 9.09
N PRO A 356 -7.51 -19.59 10.10
CA PRO A 356 -8.96 -19.65 10.24
C PRO A 356 -9.62 -18.83 9.11
N VAL A 357 -10.81 -19.24 8.72
CA VAL A 357 -11.70 -18.41 7.91
C VAL A 357 -12.20 -17.26 8.79
N LEU A 358 -11.93 -16.05 8.36
CA LEU A 358 -12.37 -14.82 9.03
C LEU A 358 -13.24 -14.06 8.05
N GLY A 359 -14.47 -13.71 8.45
CA GLY A 359 -15.33 -12.85 7.64
C GLY A 359 -14.66 -11.51 7.31
N CYS A 360 -15.00 -10.92 6.15
CA CYS A 360 -14.41 -9.67 5.67
C CYS A 360 -15.46 -8.66 5.23
#